data_2cf29ca068ba40e897812eb7a5545a2e
#
_entry.id   2cf29ca068ba40e897812eb7a5545a2e
#
_cell.length_a   1.000
_cell.length_b   1.000
_cell.length_c   1.000
_cell.angle_alpha   90.00
_cell.angle_beta   90.00
_cell.angle_gamma   90.00
#
_symmetry.space_group_name_H-M   'P 1'
#
loop_
_entity.id
_entity.type
_entity.pdbx_description
1 polymer ?
#
loop_
_entity_poly.entity_id
_entity_poly.type
_entity_poly.pdbx_seq_one_letter_code
_entity_poly.pdbx_strand_id
1 'polypeptide(L)'
;MAIMKILVLGGNGFVGKNIVEYLSHNNSYKVLSPGRAMLNLLDTTSVQKYMEAEHPDVVIHSAVDIQSVENNLQMYFNIDRCSGQYGKLITIGSGAEYDMRNYHPLMSESYFRTHIPADTYGLSKFVVAHDVKFSNKRAVNLRGYGIYGKYEDYTRRFISNNICKAICGL
;
A
#
# COMPACT_ATOMS: atom_id res chain seq x y z
N MET A 1 3.74 -14.00 25.36
CA MET A 1 3.81 -12.70 24.64
C MET A 1 2.45 -12.40 24.06
N ALA A 2 2.03 -11.14 24.03
CA ALA A 2 0.77 -10.78 23.36
C ALA A 2 0.92 -10.99 21.86
N ILE A 3 -0.11 -11.58 21.22
CA ILE A 3 -0.16 -11.78 19.76
C ILE A 3 -0.46 -10.43 19.10
N MET A 4 0.44 -9.96 18.24
CA MET A 4 0.24 -8.72 17.50
C MET A 4 -0.79 -8.89 16.39
N LYS A 5 -1.82 -8.05 16.36
CA LYS A 5 -2.87 -8.09 15.34
C LYS A 5 -2.51 -7.16 14.18
N ILE A 6 -2.33 -7.73 12.99
CA ILE A 6 -1.93 -7.01 11.78
C ILE A 6 -3.07 -7.08 10.75
N LEU A 7 -3.58 -5.93 10.34
CA LEU A 7 -4.59 -5.81 9.29
C LEU A 7 -3.92 -5.45 7.96
N VAL A 8 -4.05 -6.33 6.96
CA VAL A 8 -3.54 -6.10 5.60
C VAL A 8 -4.70 -5.77 4.66
N LEU A 9 -4.80 -4.51 4.28
CA LEU A 9 -5.77 -4.01 3.31
C LEU A 9 -5.23 -4.17 1.89
N GLY A 10 -6.04 -4.75 0.99
CA GLY A 10 -5.58 -5.12 -0.34
C GLY A 10 -4.81 -6.44 -0.40
N GLY A 11 -5.03 -7.34 0.56
CA GLY A 11 -4.36 -8.64 0.66
C GLY A 11 -4.63 -9.62 -0.49
N ASN A 12 -5.59 -9.34 -1.37
CA ASN A 12 -5.83 -10.11 -2.59
C ASN A 12 -5.00 -9.63 -3.80
N GLY A 13 -4.36 -8.45 -3.70
CA GLY A 13 -3.48 -7.91 -4.73
C GLY A 13 -2.06 -8.48 -4.65
N PHE A 14 -1.22 -8.16 -5.64
CA PHE A 14 0.15 -8.66 -5.74
C PHE A 14 0.96 -8.45 -4.45
N VAL A 15 1.13 -7.22 -4.04
CA VAL A 15 1.95 -6.87 -2.85
C VAL A 15 1.29 -7.40 -1.57
N GLY A 16 -0.03 -7.19 -1.42
CA GLY A 16 -0.76 -7.61 -0.22
C GLY A 16 -0.73 -9.12 -0.01
N LYS A 17 -0.85 -9.93 -1.07
CA LYS A 17 -0.74 -11.40 -0.98
C LYS A 17 0.62 -11.85 -0.44
N ASN A 18 1.71 -11.26 -0.95
CA ASN A 18 3.05 -11.58 -0.47
C ASN A 18 3.21 -11.23 1.02
N ILE A 19 2.69 -10.06 1.44
CA ILE A 19 2.72 -9.64 2.84
C ILE A 19 1.91 -10.60 3.72
N VAL A 20 0.69 -10.94 3.32
CA VAL A 20 -0.17 -11.89 4.08
C VAL A 20 0.51 -13.24 4.21
N GLU A 21 1.03 -13.80 3.12
CA GLU A 21 1.72 -15.08 3.13
C GLU A 21 2.92 -15.05 4.07
N TYR A 22 3.80 -14.06 3.93
CA TYR A 22 4.99 -13.94 4.76
C TYR A 22 4.65 -13.80 6.26
N LEU A 23 3.75 -12.91 6.62
CA LEU A 23 3.38 -12.68 8.02
C LEU A 23 2.67 -13.85 8.64
N SER A 24 1.89 -14.63 7.87
CA SER A 24 1.15 -15.80 8.37
C SER A 24 2.04 -16.98 8.79
N HIS A 25 3.33 -16.98 8.41
CA HIS A 25 4.28 -17.97 8.88
C HIS A 25 4.77 -17.72 10.32
N ASN A 26 4.49 -16.56 10.89
CA ASN A 26 4.94 -16.20 12.24
C ASN A 26 3.78 -16.28 13.24
N ASN A 27 3.84 -17.24 14.16
CA ASN A 27 2.83 -17.47 15.19
C ASN A 27 2.65 -16.31 16.19
N SER A 28 3.55 -15.32 16.18
CA SER A 28 3.41 -14.10 16.98
C SER A 28 2.44 -13.09 16.39
N TYR A 29 1.94 -13.33 15.16
CA TYR A 29 1.03 -12.42 14.45
C TYR A 29 -0.33 -13.06 14.23
N LYS A 30 -1.39 -12.28 14.47
CA LYS A 30 -2.74 -12.56 13.99
C LYS A 30 -2.98 -11.68 12.75
N VAL A 31 -2.88 -12.28 11.57
CA VAL A 31 -3.06 -11.56 10.29
C VAL A 31 -4.53 -11.53 9.89
N LEU A 32 -5.08 -10.34 9.71
CA LEU A 32 -6.42 -10.09 9.17
C LEU A 32 -6.28 -9.56 7.74
N SER A 33 -7.00 -10.16 6.80
CA SER A 33 -6.99 -9.75 5.40
C SER A 33 -8.40 -9.84 4.80
N PRO A 34 -9.31 -8.92 5.18
CA PRO A 34 -10.68 -8.94 4.72
C PRO A 34 -10.77 -8.65 3.21
N GLY A 35 -11.61 -9.39 2.52
CA GLY A 35 -12.00 -9.07 1.15
C GLY A 35 -12.99 -7.89 1.11
N ARG A 36 -13.21 -7.32 -0.10
CA ARG A 36 -14.06 -6.14 -0.31
C ARG A 36 -15.51 -6.33 0.18
N ALA A 37 -16.03 -7.55 0.14
CA ALA A 37 -17.37 -7.83 0.65
C ALA A 37 -17.49 -7.67 2.18
N MET A 38 -16.41 -7.93 2.91
CA MET A 38 -16.34 -7.79 4.37
C MET A 38 -15.94 -6.36 4.78
N LEU A 39 -15.04 -5.73 4.02
CA LEU A 39 -14.53 -4.39 4.29
C LEU A 39 -14.39 -3.60 2.98
N ASN A 40 -15.37 -2.76 2.70
CA ASN A 40 -15.31 -1.84 1.59
C ASN A 40 -14.59 -0.55 2.00
N LEU A 41 -13.37 -0.35 1.52
CA LEU A 41 -12.54 0.81 1.87
C LEU A 41 -13.09 2.15 1.36
N LEU A 42 -13.99 2.12 0.37
CA LEU A 42 -14.67 3.32 -0.13
C LEU A 42 -15.89 3.72 0.71
N ASP A 43 -16.32 2.86 1.63
CA ASP A 43 -17.44 3.13 2.54
C ASP A 43 -16.89 3.50 3.92
N THR A 44 -17.05 4.77 4.30
CA THR A 44 -16.59 5.32 5.59
C THR A 44 -17.15 4.54 6.78
N THR A 45 -18.45 4.20 6.73
CA THR A 45 -19.12 3.48 7.82
C THR A 45 -18.59 2.04 7.94
N SER A 46 -18.35 1.37 6.81
CA SER A 46 -17.77 0.02 6.77
C SER A 46 -16.39 0.02 7.43
N VAL A 47 -15.53 1.00 7.06
CA VAL A 47 -14.18 1.11 7.62
C VAL A 47 -14.22 1.39 9.11
N GLN A 48 -15.03 2.36 9.54
CA GLN A 48 -15.14 2.71 10.96
C GLN A 48 -15.58 1.52 11.81
N LYS A 49 -16.68 0.84 11.45
CA LYS A 49 -17.18 -0.33 12.18
C LYS A 49 -16.13 -1.45 12.26
N TYR A 50 -15.40 -1.69 11.17
CA TYR A 50 -14.39 -2.73 11.15
C TYR A 50 -13.21 -2.39 12.07
N MET A 51 -12.72 -1.15 12.03
CA MET A 51 -11.61 -0.69 12.88
C MET A 51 -12.00 -0.68 14.37
N GLU A 52 -13.22 -0.25 14.70
CA GLU A 52 -13.76 -0.29 16.07
C GLU A 52 -13.95 -1.72 16.60
N ALA A 53 -14.25 -2.69 15.75
CA ALA A 53 -14.40 -4.08 16.16
C ALA A 53 -13.05 -4.80 16.34
N GLU A 54 -12.12 -4.53 15.45
CA GLU A 54 -10.86 -5.31 15.39
C GLU A 54 -9.71 -4.68 16.18
N HIS A 55 -9.63 -3.37 16.32
CA HIS A 55 -8.53 -2.66 16.99
C HIS A 55 -7.15 -3.23 16.62
N PRO A 56 -6.72 -3.20 15.35
CA PRO A 56 -5.44 -3.78 14.95
C PRO A 56 -4.26 -2.98 15.53
N ASP A 57 -3.18 -3.68 15.91
CA ASP A 57 -1.94 -3.03 16.34
C ASP A 57 -1.24 -2.34 15.16
N VAL A 58 -1.32 -2.96 13.97
CA VAL A 58 -0.73 -2.42 12.74
C VAL A 58 -1.72 -2.57 11.58
N VAL A 59 -1.88 -1.51 10.81
CA VAL A 59 -2.60 -1.51 9.53
C VAL A 59 -1.60 -1.35 8.40
N ILE A 60 -1.60 -2.29 7.44
CA ILE A 60 -0.80 -2.21 6.21
C ILE A 60 -1.75 -1.94 5.05
N HIS A 61 -1.66 -0.74 4.48
CA HIS A 61 -2.51 -0.32 3.36
C HIS A 61 -1.79 -0.55 2.03
N SER A 62 -2.10 -1.66 1.37
CA SER A 62 -1.60 -2.03 0.04
C SER A 62 -2.68 -1.99 -1.04
N ALA A 63 -3.93 -1.68 -0.68
CA ALA A 63 -5.00 -1.51 -1.66
C ALA A 63 -4.74 -0.29 -2.54
N VAL A 64 -5.02 -0.42 -3.83
CA VAL A 64 -4.83 0.65 -4.82
C VAL A 64 -5.80 0.48 -5.99
N ASP A 65 -6.27 1.61 -6.50
CA ASP A 65 -6.94 1.74 -7.80
C ASP A 65 -6.02 2.55 -8.72
N ILE A 66 -5.44 1.89 -9.72
CA ILE A 66 -4.48 2.54 -10.63
C ILE A 66 -5.10 3.57 -11.56
N GLN A 67 -6.43 3.63 -11.63
CA GLN A 67 -7.19 4.49 -12.55
C GLN A 67 -7.87 5.67 -11.85
N SER A 68 -7.97 5.66 -10.51
CA SER A 68 -8.74 6.68 -9.78
C SER A 68 -7.95 7.30 -8.63
N VAL A 69 -7.67 8.61 -8.74
CA VAL A 69 -7.16 9.41 -7.61
C VAL A 69 -8.17 9.43 -6.48
N GLU A 70 -9.45 9.65 -6.80
CA GLU A 70 -10.53 9.77 -5.82
C GLU A 70 -10.64 8.52 -4.96
N ASN A 71 -10.70 7.33 -5.59
CA ASN A 71 -10.79 6.07 -4.87
C ASN A 71 -9.57 5.86 -3.94
N ASN A 72 -8.36 6.17 -4.41
CA ASN A 72 -7.16 6.01 -3.60
C ASN A 72 -7.16 6.94 -2.39
N LEU A 73 -7.52 8.20 -2.58
CA LEU A 73 -7.60 9.17 -1.50
C LEU A 73 -8.75 8.84 -0.54
N GLN A 74 -9.90 8.44 -1.04
CA GLN A 74 -11.03 8.04 -0.22
C GLN A 74 -10.69 6.82 0.65
N MET A 75 -10.07 5.77 0.08
CA MET A 75 -9.60 4.61 0.85
C MET A 75 -8.63 5.03 1.95
N TYR A 76 -7.62 5.85 1.60
CA TYR A 76 -6.64 6.32 2.58
C TYR A 76 -7.28 7.14 3.70
N PHE A 77 -8.06 8.17 3.38
CA PHE A 77 -8.65 9.03 4.39
C PHE A 77 -9.73 8.35 5.23
N ASN A 78 -10.43 7.34 4.71
CA ASN A 78 -11.32 6.51 5.51
C ASN A 78 -10.55 5.71 6.59
N ILE A 79 -9.36 5.21 6.25
CA ILE A 79 -8.47 4.54 7.21
C ILE A 79 -7.92 5.56 8.22
N ASP A 80 -7.46 6.70 7.73
CA ASP A 80 -6.83 7.75 8.53
C ASP A 80 -7.76 8.33 9.61
N ARG A 81 -9.03 8.54 9.30
CA ARG A 81 -10.05 8.95 10.28
C ARG A 81 -10.18 8.02 11.47
N CYS A 82 -9.79 6.76 11.30
CA CYS A 82 -9.81 5.74 12.35
C CYS A 82 -8.49 5.65 13.12
N SER A 83 -7.63 6.66 13.08
CA SER A 83 -6.29 6.65 13.68
C SER A 83 -6.27 6.43 15.20
N GLY A 84 -7.39 6.62 15.90
CA GLY A 84 -7.57 6.27 17.31
C GLY A 84 -7.85 4.77 17.57
N GLN A 85 -8.20 4.00 16.55
CA GLN A 85 -8.59 2.57 16.65
C GLN A 85 -7.45 1.60 16.25
N TYR A 86 -6.30 2.09 15.82
CA TYR A 86 -5.14 1.25 15.50
C TYR A 86 -3.83 1.84 16.06
N GLY A 87 -2.81 0.99 16.21
CA GLY A 87 -1.51 1.41 16.75
C GLY A 87 -0.64 2.16 15.74
N LYS A 88 -0.45 1.60 14.53
CA LYS A 88 0.42 2.15 13.48
C LYS A 88 -0.15 1.90 12.08
N LEU A 89 0.00 2.87 11.18
CA LEU A 89 -0.32 2.73 9.76
C LEU A 89 0.97 2.61 8.93
N ILE A 90 1.01 1.63 8.03
CA ILE A 90 2.04 1.48 7.00
C ILE A 90 1.36 1.57 5.64
N THR A 91 1.69 2.56 4.84
CA THR A 91 1.21 2.69 3.46
C THR A 91 2.25 2.19 2.47
N ILE A 92 1.80 1.49 1.44
CA ILE A 92 2.68 1.09 0.33
C ILE A 92 2.69 2.20 -0.71
N GLY A 93 3.75 2.96 -0.68
CA GLY A 93 4.04 4.03 -1.61
C GLY A 93 4.67 3.56 -2.91
N SER A 94 5.14 4.50 -3.71
CA SER A 94 5.72 4.22 -5.02
C SER A 94 6.76 5.27 -5.40
N GLY A 95 7.75 4.89 -6.20
CA GLY A 95 8.63 5.85 -6.87
C GLY A 95 7.88 6.88 -7.71
N ALA A 96 6.67 6.57 -8.19
CA ALA A 96 5.83 7.51 -8.93
C ALA A 96 5.45 8.79 -8.14
N GLU A 97 5.67 8.81 -6.82
CA GLU A 97 5.53 10.01 -5.97
C GLU A 97 6.45 11.16 -6.37
N TYR A 98 7.49 10.88 -7.16
CA TYR A 98 8.52 11.84 -7.56
C TYR A 98 8.32 12.45 -8.95
N ASP A 99 7.19 12.29 -9.58
CA ASP A 99 6.96 12.71 -10.99
C ASP A 99 7.96 12.11 -11.99
N MET A 100 7.55 11.05 -12.65
CA MET A 100 8.38 10.27 -13.58
C MET A 100 9.01 11.09 -14.73
N ARG A 101 8.42 12.26 -15.07
CA ARG A 101 8.98 13.17 -16.10
C ARG A 101 10.28 13.83 -15.69
N ASN A 102 10.58 13.84 -14.38
CA ASN A 102 11.72 14.51 -13.79
C ASN A 102 12.69 13.52 -13.12
N TYR A 103 12.64 12.24 -13.48
CA TYR A 103 13.58 11.25 -12.94
C TYR A 103 14.99 11.50 -13.40
N HIS A 104 15.93 11.33 -12.48
CA HIS A 104 17.36 11.31 -12.76
C HIS A 104 18.07 10.24 -11.92
N PRO A 105 19.25 9.78 -12.34
CA PRO A 105 20.03 8.82 -11.55
C PRO A 105 20.32 9.30 -10.13
N LEU A 106 20.38 8.38 -9.16
CA LEU A 106 20.74 8.66 -7.77
C LEU A 106 19.83 9.67 -7.06
N MET A 107 18.55 9.69 -7.41
CA MET A 107 17.56 10.55 -6.77
C MET A 107 17.46 10.26 -5.28
N SER A 108 17.66 11.29 -4.45
CA SER A 108 17.57 11.18 -3.00
C SER A 108 16.15 11.37 -2.47
N GLU A 109 15.89 10.92 -1.24
CA GLU A 109 14.61 11.14 -0.55
C GLU A 109 14.25 12.64 -0.38
N SER A 110 15.25 13.52 -0.34
CA SER A 110 15.04 14.98 -0.24
C SER A 110 14.41 15.58 -1.48
N TYR A 111 14.44 14.87 -2.62
CA TYR A 111 13.81 15.31 -3.86
C TYR A 111 12.27 15.25 -3.81
N PHE A 112 11.71 14.55 -2.83
CA PHE A 112 10.26 14.50 -2.62
C PHE A 112 9.69 15.92 -2.47
N ARG A 113 8.66 16.25 -3.26
CA ARG A 113 7.98 17.55 -3.35
C ARG A 113 8.62 18.61 -4.26
N THR A 114 9.73 18.34 -4.88
CA THR A 114 10.27 19.30 -5.88
C THR A 114 9.37 19.39 -7.11
N HIS A 115 8.69 18.30 -7.46
CA HIS A 115 7.72 18.22 -8.54
C HIS A 115 6.49 17.43 -8.09
N ILE A 116 5.31 17.84 -8.57
CA ILE A 116 4.05 17.15 -8.34
C ILE A 116 3.78 16.23 -9.54
N PRO A 117 3.51 14.93 -9.33
CA PRO A 117 3.18 14.01 -10.41
C PRO A 117 1.95 14.46 -11.19
N ALA A 118 2.00 14.36 -12.52
CA ALA A 118 0.88 14.70 -13.38
C ALA A 118 -0.05 13.53 -13.69
N ASP A 119 0.45 12.29 -13.50
CA ASP A 119 -0.37 11.11 -13.71
C ASP A 119 -1.22 10.78 -12.48
N THR A 120 -2.37 10.14 -12.74
CA THR A 120 -3.37 9.78 -11.73
C THR A 120 -2.78 8.93 -10.59
N TYR A 121 -1.99 7.93 -10.94
CA TYR A 121 -1.41 7.02 -9.96
C TYR A 121 -0.36 7.73 -9.09
N GLY A 122 0.60 8.42 -9.72
CA GLY A 122 1.65 9.18 -9.03
C GLY A 122 1.08 10.27 -8.13
N LEU A 123 0.09 11.02 -8.61
CA LEU A 123 -0.58 12.06 -7.82
C LEU A 123 -1.25 11.48 -6.57
N SER A 124 -1.98 10.38 -6.70
CA SER A 124 -2.62 9.75 -5.53
C SER A 124 -1.60 9.28 -4.49
N LYS A 125 -0.49 8.67 -4.93
CA LYS A 125 0.60 8.24 -4.05
C LYS A 125 1.33 9.40 -3.41
N PHE A 126 1.57 10.48 -4.17
CA PHE A 126 2.17 11.71 -3.67
C PHE A 126 1.34 12.35 -2.54
N VAL A 127 0.02 12.48 -2.71
CA VAL A 127 -0.85 13.08 -1.69
C VAL A 127 -0.81 12.27 -0.40
N VAL A 128 -0.92 10.93 -0.49
CA VAL A 128 -0.82 10.04 0.68
C VAL A 128 0.53 10.16 1.37
N ALA A 129 1.63 10.12 0.60
CA ALA A 129 2.98 10.24 1.15
C ALA A 129 3.21 11.61 1.80
N HIS A 130 2.66 12.68 1.20
CA HIS A 130 2.72 14.03 1.76
C HIS A 130 2.00 14.11 3.11
N ASP A 131 0.77 13.60 3.19
CA ASP A 131 0.00 13.59 4.43
C ASP A 131 0.70 12.77 5.51
N VAL A 132 1.16 11.55 5.21
CA VAL A 132 1.94 10.71 6.15
C VAL A 132 3.17 11.44 6.69
N LYS A 133 3.89 12.18 5.83
CA LYS A 133 5.14 12.85 6.22
C LYS A 133 4.91 14.08 7.11
N PHE A 134 3.83 14.83 6.90
CA PHE A 134 3.66 16.15 7.50
C PHE A 134 2.54 16.26 8.54
N SER A 135 1.70 15.24 8.71
CA SER A 135 0.57 15.27 9.64
C SER A 135 0.89 14.77 11.06
N ASN A 136 2.14 14.51 11.38
CA ASN A 136 2.59 14.04 12.70
C ASN A 136 1.84 12.79 13.23
N LYS A 137 1.49 11.87 12.35
CA LYS A 137 0.75 10.64 12.65
C LYS A 137 1.69 9.49 12.96
N ARG A 138 1.17 8.45 13.61
CA ARG A 138 1.87 7.15 13.75
C ARG A 138 1.79 6.37 12.44
N ALA A 139 2.32 6.94 11.36
CA ALA A 139 2.27 6.38 10.02
C ALA A 139 3.65 6.38 9.35
N VAL A 140 3.86 5.41 8.46
CA VAL A 140 5.08 5.30 7.62
C VAL A 140 4.65 4.99 6.20
N ASN A 141 5.25 5.69 5.23
CA ASN A 141 5.09 5.42 3.81
C ASN A 141 6.33 4.68 3.28
N LEU A 142 6.15 3.46 2.78
CA LEU A 142 7.21 2.63 2.20
C LEU A 142 7.21 2.78 0.68
N ARG A 143 8.18 3.49 0.11
CA ARG A 143 8.31 3.68 -1.33
C ARG A 143 8.91 2.45 -1.99
N GLY A 144 8.10 1.75 -2.79
CA GLY A 144 8.56 0.63 -3.60
C GLY A 144 9.07 1.11 -4.96
N TYR A 145 10.24 0.63 -5.37
CA TYR A 145 10.81 0.82 -6.70
C TYR A 145 11.04 -0.56 -7.34
N GLY A 146 10.43 -0.79 -8.52
CA GLY A 146 10.67 -2.01 -9.28
C GLY A 146 10.36 -3.31 -8.52
N ILE A 147 9.28 -3.34 -7.73
CA ILE A 147 8.86 -4.54 -7.02
C ILE A 147 8.42 -5.60 -8.03
N TYR A 148 8.91 -6.82 -7.90
CA TYR A 148 8.55 -7.97 -8.71
C TYR A 148 8.52 -9.26 -7.87
N GLY A 149 7.88 -10.31 -8.37
CA GLY A 149 7.89 -11.62 -7.71
C GLY A 149 6.57 -12.39 -7.79
N LYS A 150 6.39 -13.32 -6.84
CA LYS A 150 5.22 -14.19 -6.75
C LYS A 150 3.93 -13.38 -6.73
N TYR A 151 2.91 -13.84 -7.44
CA TYR A 151 1.59 -13.20 -7.60
C TYR A 151 1.56 -11.95 -8.48
N GLU A 152 2.68 -11.51 -9.06
CA GLU A 152 2.68 -10.44 -10.04
C GLU A 152 2.09 -10.91 -11.38
N ASP A 153 1.44 -10.00 -12.10
CA ASP A 153 1.03 -10.25 -13.49
C ASP A 153 2.25 -10.20 -14.42
N TYR A 154 2.91 -11.35 -14.57
CA TYR A 154 4.09 -11.49 -15.42
C TYR A 154 3.86 -11.16 -16.90
N THR A 155 2.61 -11.15 -17.37
CA THR A 155 2.30 -10.83 -18.77
C THR A 155 2.53 -9.36 -19.11
N ARG A 156 2.50 -8.48 -18.12
CA ARG A 156 2.58 -7.02 -18.27
C ARG A 156 3.82 -6.38 -17.67
N ARG A 157 4.44 -7.03 -16.68
CA ARG A 157 5.53 -6.45 -15.91
C ARG A 157 6.89 -6.85 -16.46
N PHE A 158 7.74 -5.84 -16.74
CA PHE A 158 9.00 -6.02 -17.45
C PHE A 158 9.89 -7.12 -16.86
N ILE A 159 10.20 -7.06 -15.55
CA ILE A 159 11.13 -8.00 -14.91
C ILE A 159 10.55 -9.42 -14.93
N SER A 160 9.35 -9.61 -14.40
CA SER A 160 8.71 -10.94 -14.33
C SER A 160 8.46 -11.53 -15.70
N ASN A 161 8.09 -10.70 -16.72
CA ASN A 161 7.91 -11.16 -18.09
C ASN A 161 9.22 -11.68 -18.71
N ASN A 162 10.31 -10.92 -18.56
CA ASN A 162 11.60 -11.35 -19.12
C ASN A 162 12.15 -12.58 -18.41
N ILE A 163 11.96 -12.72 -17.09
CA ILE A 163 12.34 -13.94 -16.36
C ILE A 163 11.57 -15.15 -16.93
N CYS A 164 10.23 -15.04 -17.07
CA CYS A 164 9.42 -16.11 -17.63
C CYS A 164 9.85 -16.48 -19.06
N LYS A 165 10.10 -15.46 -19.92
CA LYS A 165 10.59 -15.70 -21.28
C LYS A 165 11.93 -16.43 -21.29
N ALA A 166 12.90 -15.98 -20.49
CA ALA A 166 14.21 -16.61 -20.40
C ALA A 166 14.12 -18.09 -19.94
N ILE A 167 13.24 -18.40 -18.98
CA ILE A 167 13.00 -19.78 -18.53
C ILE A 167 12.38 -20.62 -19.66
N CYS A 168 11.50 -20.05 -20.50
CA CYS A 168 10.85 -20.71 -21.61
C CYS A 168 11.71 -20.75 -22.89
N GLY A 169 12.91 -20.19 -22.89
CA GLY A 169 13.80 -20.14 -24.06
C GLY A 169 13.35 -19.16 -25.15
N LEU A 170 12.61 -18.11 -24.79
CA LEU A 170 12.08 -17.08 -25.68
C LEU A 170 12.92 -15.79 -25.63
#